data_1980473b9cc0ec9d0f4a442230270753
#
_entry.id   1980473b9cc0ec9d0f4a442230270753
#
_cell.length_a   1.000
_cell.length_b   1.000
_cell.length_c   1.000
_cell.angle_alpha   90.00
_cell.angle_beta   90.00
_cell.angle_gamma   90.00
#
_symmetry.space_group_name_H-M   'P 1'
#
loop_
_entity.id
_entity.type
_entity.pdbx_description
1 polymer ?
#
loop_
_entity_poly.entity_id
_entity_poly.type
_entity_poly.pdbx_seq_one_letter_code
_entity_poly.pdbx_strand_id
1 'polypeptide(L)'
;MLAVLLRAGLVVGIVSLVAACGGGSETPQTTSTTLAPAAGNAPTKPSVAIEDDAEYELDVIAEAEPDEGAPPLKVEFTASVEEESGGPFTFAWDFGDGQKSTEQNPVHTYEKVGEYTATLEVTNSKGNKGTDEIDVFVETEEE
;
A
#
# COMPACT_ATOMS: atom_id res chain seq x y z
N MET A 1 0.09 30.11 29.20
CA MET A 1 1.55 30.18 29.21
C MET A 1 2.05 28.95 28.52
N LEU A 2 2.28 29.07 27.42
CA LEU A 2 3.16 28.97 26.27
C LEU A 2 4.50 28.28 26.62
N ALA A 3 4.75 27.11 26.02
CA ALA A 3 6.09 26.60 25.80
C ALA A 3 6.14 25.80 24.49
N VAL A 4 6.50 26.50 23.42
CA VAL A 4 6.94 25.98 22.13
C VAL A 4 8.37 25.47 22.31
N LEU A 5 8.61 24.18 22.05
CA LEU A 5 9.97 23.65 21.98
C LEU A 5 10.33 23.35 20.51
N LEU A 6 10.99 24.33 19.93
CA LEU A 6 11.63 24.26 18.64
C LEU A 6 12.92 23.40 18.77
N ARG A 7 12.98 22.23 18.11
CA ARG A 7 14.24 21.51 17.92
C ARG A 7 14.70 21.63 16.49
N ALA A 8 15.62 22.54 16.26
CA ALA A 8 16.43 22.61 15.06
C ALA A 8 17.56 21.55 15.13
N GLY A 9 17.54 20.59 14.23
CA GLY A 9 18.61 19.63 14.04
C GLY A 9 19.44 20.05 12.82
N LEU A 10 20.62 20.54 13.07
CA LEU A 10 21.65 20.90 12.10
C LEU A 10 22.32 19.62 11.58
N VAL A 11 22.21 19.28 10.30
CA VAL A 11 23.01 18.25 9.65
C VAL A 11 24.09 18.92 8.80
N VAL A 12 25.31 18.76 9.26
CA VAL A 12 26.54 19.22 8.61
C VAL A 12 26.88 18.26 7.46
N GLY A 13 26.98 18.81 6.27
CA GLY A 13 27.44 18.09 5.08
C GLY A 13 28.94 17.80 5.15
N ILE A 14 29.32 16.63 4.68
CA ILE A 14 30.72 16.31 4.33
C ILE A 14 30.78 16.06 2.82
N VAL A 15 31.35 17.02 2.13
CA VAL A 15 31.77 16.90 0.74
C VAL A 15 33.11 16.19 0.74
N SER A 16 33.22 15.05 0.08
CA SER A 16 34.51 14.46 -0.30
C SER A 16 34.60 14.37 -1.81
N LEU A 17 35.40 15.26 -2.33
CA LEU A 17 35.85 15.31 -3.70
C LEU A 17 37.11 14.43 -3.83
N VAL A 18 37.10 13.41 -4.68
CA VAL A 18 38.32 12.78 -5.17
C VAL A 18 38.23 12.62 -6.69
N ALA A 19 39.01 13.41 -7.37
CA ALA A 19 39.33 13.25 -8.80
C ALA A 19 40.54 12.36 -8.95
N ALA A 20 40.51 11.40 -9.87
CA ALA A 20 41.72 10.85 -10.47
C ALA A 20 41.46 10.32 -11.88
N CYS A 21 42.21 10.85 -12.78
CA CYS A 21 42.41 10.58 -14.19
C CYS A 21 42.96 9.18 -14.50
N GLY A 22 42.71 8.75 -15.75
CA GLY A 22 43.50 7.78 -16.52
C GLY A 22 42.58 6.85 -17.28
N GLY A 23 42.33 6.89 -18.56
CA GLY A 23 43.16 6.88 -19.71
C GLY A 23 43.38 5.45 -20.20
N GLY A 24 42.76 5.07 -21.37
CA GLY A 24 43.04 3.79 -21.99
C GLY A 24 41.98 3.37 -23.02
N SER A 25 42.18 3.83 -24.26
CA SER A 25 41.53 3.28 -25.47
C SER A 25 41.89 1.81 -25.67
N GLU A 26 40.96 1.01 -26.21
CA GLU A 26 41.18 0.11 -27.35
C GLU A 26 39.92 -0.72 -27.62
N THR A 27 39.33 -0.47 -28.76
CA THR A 27 38.63 -1.45 -29.58
C THR A 27 39.69 -2.02 -30.56
N PRO A 28 39.51 -3.17 -31.27
CA PRO A 28 38.30 -3.66 -31.91
C PRO A 28 38.20 -5.21 -32.13
N GLN A 29 37.15 -5.59 -32.79
CA GLN A 29 36.99 -6.61 -33.83
C GLN A 29 36.47 -8.01 -33.49
N THR A 30 35.25 -8.18 -33.96
CA THR A 30 34.73 -9.20 -34.90
C THR A 30 35.24 -10.63 -34.79
N THR A 31 34.30 -11.56 -34.64
CA THR A 31 33.99 -12.54 -35.68
C THR A 31 32.68 -13.24 -35.43
N SER A 32 31.86 -13.30 -36.47
CA SER A 32 30.70 -14.12 -36.66
C SER A 32 31.03 -15.61 -36.52
N THR A 33 30.11 -16.38 -35.97
CA THR A 33 29.78 -17.70 -36.50
C THR A 33 28.42 -18.15 -35.94
N THR A 34 27.49 -18.23 -36.83
CA THR A 34 26.24 -18.98 -36.91
C THR A 34 26.29 -20.35 -36.23
N LEU A 35 25.26 -20.67 -35.47
CA LEU A 35 24.45 -21.92 -35.56
C LEU A 35 23.40 -21.96 -34.43
N ALA A 36 22.13 -21.81 -34.76
CA ALA A 36 21.01 -22.39 -34.05
C ALA A 36 20.86 -23.88 -34.55
N PRO A 37 20.08 -24.74 -33.92
CA PRO A 37 18.90 -24.54 -33.13
C PRO A 37 18.80 -25.50 -31.91
N ALA A 38 17.90 -25.27 -31.03
CA ALA A 38 16.91 -26.21 -30.52
C ALA A 38 16.29 -25.79 -29.17
N ALA A 39 15.01 -25.56 -29.27
CA ALA A 39 13.96 -25.88 -28.31
C ALA A 39 14.36 -26.15 -26.84
N GLY A 40 13.97 -25.24 -25.97
CA GLY A 40 13.98 -25.41 -24.56
C GLY A 40 13.17 -24.26 -23.93
N ASN A 41 11.86 -24.47 -23.95
CA ASN A 41 10.91 -23.55 -23.36
C ASN A 41 11.08 -23.58 -21.83
N ALA A 42 11.86 -22.64 -21.30
CA ALA A 42 11.81 -22.30 -19.90
C ALA A 42 11.36 -20.84 -19.82
N PRO A 43 10.32 -20.51 -19.03
CA PRO A 43 9.98 -19.13 -18.82
C PRO A 43 11.12 -18.47 -18.04
N THR A 44 11.95 -17.77 -18.75
CA THR A 44 12.89 -16.84 -18.15
C THR A 44 12.08 -15.76 -17.45
N LYS A 45 11.97 -15.92 -16.15
CA LYS A 45 11.61 -14.83 -15.28
C LYS A 45 12.54 -13.66 -15.66
N PRO A 46 12.01 -12.51 -16.09
CA PRO A 46 12.87 -11.38 -16.33
C PRO A 46 13.56 -11.05 -15.02
N SER A 47 14.87 -11.07 -15.02
CA SER A 47 15.68 -10.52 -13.96
C SER A 47 15.38 -9.04 -13.91
N VAL A 48 14.48 -8.68 -13.03
CA VAL A 48 14.15 -7.30 -12.76
C VAL A 48 15.40 -6.65 -12.19
N ALA A 49 15.90 -5.67 -12.93
CA ALA A 49 16.77 -4.68 -12.36
C ALA A 49 16.17 -4.21 -11.02
N ILE A 50 16.99 -4.13 -10.02
CA ILE A 50 16.65 -3.56 -8.72
C ILE A 50 16.43 -2.08 -8.98
N GLU A 51 15.22 -1.75 -9.39
CA GLU A 51 14.68 -0.44 -9.29
C GLU A 51 14.27 -0.32 -7.81
N ASP A 52 14.64 0.76 -7.23
CA ASP A 52 14.39 1.15 -5.84
C ASP A 52 12.89 1.44 -5.63
N ASP A 53 12.05 0.46 -6.00
CA ASP A 53 10.66 0.37 -5.62
C ASP A 53 10.62 -0.26 -4.23
N ALA A 54 10.94 0.56 -3.25
CA ALA A 54 10.52 0.27 -1.91
C ALA A 54 8.99 0.16 -1.97
N GLU A 55 8.47 -1.04 -1.80
CA GLU A 55 7.06 -1.26 -1.52
C GLU A 55 6.78 -0.52 -0.21
N TYR A 56 6.32 0.71 -0.35
CA TYR A 56 5.80 1.46 0.79
C TYR A 56 4.40 0.93 1.04
N GLU A 57 4.23 0.30 2.17
CA GLU A 57 2.90 0.01 2.70
C GLU A 57 2.23 1.34 3.03
N LEU A 58 1.00 1.53 2.54
CA LEU A 58 0.23 2.73 2.83
C LEU A 58 -0.23 2.66 4.28
N ASP A 59 -0.07 3.73 5.00
CA ASP A 59 -0.66 3.87 6.33
C ASP A 59 -2.14 4.22 6.17
N VAL A 60 -2.99 3.23 6.44
CA VAL A 60 -4.43 3.29 6.26
C VAL A 60 -5.10 3.15 7.61
N ILE A 61 -6.06 4.01 7.88
CA ILE A 61 -6.87 3.97 9.09
C ILE A 61 -8.32 3.81 8.66
N ALA A 62 -8.96 2.74 9.11
CA ALA A 62 -10.37 2.48 8.95
C ALA A 62 -11.11 2.71 10.28
N GLU A 63 -12.27 3.33 10.22
CA GLU A 63 -13.15 3.57 11.36
C GLU A 63 -14.56 3.13 11.01
N ALA A 64 -15.29 2.60 11.99
CA ALA A 64 -16.70 2.21 11.87
C ALA A 64 -17.49 2.82 13.02
N GLU A 65 -18.63 3.41 12.71
CA GLU A 65 -19.47 4.03 13.74
C GLU A 65 -20.96 3.83 13.40
N PRO A 66 -21.77 3.22 14.27
CA PRO A 66 -21.37 2.44 15.46
C PRO A 66 -20.75 1.08 15.07
N ASP A 67 -19.82 0.58 15.89
CA ASP A 67 -19.15 -0.71 15.75
C ASP A 67 -19.90 -1.86 16.48
N GLU A 68 -20.92 -1.52 17.31
CA GLU A 68 -21.78 -2.47 18.02
C GLU A 68 -23.22 -2.02 18.04
N GLY A 69 -24.16 -2.97 18.10
CA GLY A 69 -25.59 -2.69 18.26
C GLY A 69 -26.53 -3.79 17.76
N ALA A 70 -27.83 -3.52 17.91
CA ALA A 70 -28.86 -4.46 17.50
C ALA A 70 -29.16 -4.42 15.99
N PRO A 71 -29.50 -5.58 15.38
CA PRO A 71 -29.87 -5.62 13.97
C PRO A 71 -31.28 -5.02 13.75
N PRO A 72 -31.52 -4.33 12.62
CA PRO A 72 -30.55 -4.00 11.58
C PRO A 72 -29.59 -2.88 12.02
N LEU A 73 -28.30 -3.17 12.08
CA LEU A 73 -27.27 -2.21 12.48
C LEU A 73 -26.73 -1.48 11.24
N LYS A 74 -27.01 -0.19 11.16
CA LYS A 74 -26.46 0.69 10.13
C LYS A 74 -25.14 1.24 10.60
N VAL A 75 -24.06 0.91 9.90
CA VAL A 75 -22.69 1.32 10.20
C VAL A 75 -22.17 2.27 9.11
N GLU A 76 -21.59 3.37 9.53
CA GLU A 76 -20.90 4.29 8.66
C GLU A 76 -19.40 4.03 8.76
N PHE A 77 -18.78 3.68 7.64
CA PHE A 77 -17.34 3.43 7.56
C PHE A 77 -16.60 4.64 7.05
N THR A 78 -15.45 4.93 7.60
CA THR A 78 -14.58 6.04 7.19
C THR A 78 -13.18 5.51 6.93
N ALA A 79 -12.62 5.83 5.75
CA ALA A 79 -11.24 5.52 5.42
C ALA A 79 -10.39 6.78 5.37
N SER A 80 -9.28 6.75 6.10
CA SER A 80 -8.23 7.77 6.09
C SER A 80 -6.92 7.16 5.60
N VAL A 81 -6.16 7.90 4.81
CA VAL A 81 -4.83 7.48 4.33
C VAL A 81 -3.84 8.57 4.70
N GLU A 82 -2.83 8.22 5.50
CA GLU A 82 -1.78 9.14 5.89
C GLU A 82 -0.61 9.07 4.89
N GLU A 83 -0.79 9.65 3.72
CA GLU A 83 0.27 9.78 2.73
C GLU A 83 0.27 11.16 2.07
N GLU A 84 1.39 11.86 2.12
CA GLU A 84 1.55 13.21 1.58
C GLU A 84 1.57 13.29 0.04
N SER A 85 1.66 12.18 -0.69
CA SER A 85 1.92 12.24 -2.14
C SER A 85 1.42 11.08 -2.99
N GLY A 86 0.34 10.42 -2.60
CA GLY A 86 -0.05 9.18 -3.25
C GLY A 86 -1.34 9.14 -4.07
N GLY A 87 -2.12 10.18 -4.11
CA GLY A 87 -3.43 10.16 -4.80
C GLY A 87 -3.33 10.10 -6.32
N PRO A 88 -4.32 9.60 -7.03
CA PRO A 88 -5.60 9.09 -6.52
C PRO A 88 -5.52 7.72 -5.86
N PHE A 89 -6.38 7.49 -4.87
CA PHE A 89 -6.53 6.24 -4.18
C PHE A 89 -7.74 5.46 -4.68
N THR A 90 -7.65 4.15 -4.67
CA THR A 90 -8.76 3.23 -4.89
C THR A 90 -9.04 2.48 -3.59
N PHE A 91 -10.29 2.49 -3.17
CA PHE A 91 -10.76 1.84 -1.95
C PHE A 91 -11.50 0.55 -2.30
N ALA A 92 -11.33 -0.48 -1.50
CA ALA A 92 -12.05 -1.73 -1.60
C ALA A 92 -12.40 -2.23 -0.19
N TRP A 93 -13.69 -2.22 0.13
CA TRP A 93 -14.24 -2.71 1.38
C TRP A 93 -14.81 -4.11 1.21
N ASP A 94 -14.56 -4.97 2.16
CA ASP A 94 -15.24 -6.26 2.37
C ASP A 94 -15.85 -6.24 3.77
N PHE A 95 -17.16 -6.27 3.88
CA PHE A 95 -17.84 -6.13 5.18
C PHE A 95 -17.95 -7.44 5.99
N GLY A 96 -17.37 -8.52 5.50
CA GLY A 96 -17.38 -9.82 6.21
C GLY A 96 -18.69 -10.59 6.14
N ASP A 97 -19.75 -10.00 5.58
CA ASP A 97 -21.05 -10.64 5.33
C ASP A 97 -21.25 -11.10 3.88
N GLY A 98 -20.21 -10.91 3.05
CA GLY A 98 -20.19 -11.19 1.61
C GLY A 98 -20.56 -10.00 0.74
N GLN A 99 -20.82 -8.84 1.31
CA GLN A 99 -21.01 -7.58 0.58
C GLN A 99 -19.73 -6.76 0.56
N LYS A 100 -19.60 -5.92 -0.47
CA LYS A 100 -18.39 -5.13 -0.75
C LYS A 100 -18.77 -3.74 -1.23
N SER A 101 -17.84 -2.77 -1.03
CA SER A 101 -17.96 -1.42 -1.58
C SER A 101 -16.63 -0.91 -2.10
N THR A 102 -16.68 0.07 -3.00
CA THR A 102 -15.50 0.78 -3.53
C THR A 102 -15.53 2.27 -3.20
N GLU A 103 -16.44 2.68 -2.37
CA GLU A 103 -16.53 4.06 -1.86
C GLU A 103 -15.49 4.28 -0.76
N GLN A 104 -15.02 5.51 -0.63
CA GLN A 104 -14.10 5.87 0.46
C GLN A 104 -14.79 5.76 1.82
N ASN A 105 -16.02 6.28 1.92
CA ASN A 105 -16.80 6.28 3.15
C ASN A 105 -18.16 5.62 2.88
N PRO A 106 -18.20 4.28 2.82
CA PRO A 106 -19.45 3.57 2.56
C PRO A 106 -20.32 3.48 3.81
N VAL A 107 -21.62 3.29 3.57
CA VAL A 107 -22.60 2.96 4.61
C VAL A 107 -23.10 1.55 4.36
N HIS A 108 -23.01 0.70 5.36
CA HIS A 108 -23.47 -0.68 5.29
C HIS A 108 -24.47 -1.01 6.41
N THR A 109 -25.38 -1.95 6.16
CA THR A 109 -26.36 -2.38 7.14
C THR A 109 -26.28 -3.88 7.35
N TYR A 110 -25.98 -4.30 8.58
CA TYR A 110 -25.98 -5.69 8.99
C TYR A 110 -27.36 -6.10 9.49
N GLU A 111 -28.00 -7.05 8.82
CA GLU A 111 -29.36 -7.48 9.13
C GLU A 111 -29.44 -8.63 10.16
N LYS A 112 -28.31 -9.27 10.44
CA LYS A 112 -28.24 -10.46 11.29
C LYS A 112 -27.28 -10.25 12.43
N VAL A 113 -27.61 -10.90 13.57
CA VAL A 113 -26.68 -11.01 14.70
C VAL A 113 -25.43 -11.78 14.27
N GLY A 114 -24.27 -11.33 14.72
CA GLY A 114 -22.98 -11.96 14.44
C GLY A 114 -21.84 -11.00 14.66
N GLU A 115 -20.65 -11.55 14.63
CA GLU A 115 -19.39 -10.82 14.59
C GLU A 115 -18.93 -10.76 13.14
N TYR A 116 -18.64 -9.57 12.66
CA TYR A 116 -18.22 -9.31 11.29
C TYR A 116 -16.90 -8.56 11.31
N THR A 117 -15.92 -9.04 10.54
CA THR A 117 -14.67 -8.33 10.33
C THR A 117 -14.76 -7.60 8.99
N ALA A 118 -14.82 -6.29 9.04
CA ALA A 118 -14.76 -5.44 7.86
C ALA A 118 -13.30 -5.14 7.51
N THR A 119 -12.89 -5.47 6.30
CA THR A 119 -11.53 -5.25 5.80
C THR A 119 -11.52 -4.13 4.77
N LEU A 120 -10.61 -3.20 4.91
CA LEU A 120 -10.33 -2.14 3.94
C LEU A 120 -9.00 -2.42 3.23
N GLU A 121 -9.01 -2.44 1.91
CA GLU A 121 -7.80 -2.38 1.08
C GLU A 121 -7.77 -1.03 0.35
N VAL A 122 -6.67 -0.32 0.44
CA VAL A 122 -6.42 0.91 -0.32
C VAL A 122 -5.24 0.71 -1.25
N THR A 123 -5.37 1.17 -2.49
CA THR A 123 -4.29 1.12 -3.48
C THR A 123 -4.08 2.51 -4.05
N ASN A 124 -2.82 2.98 -4.11
CA ASN A 124 -2.50 4.26 -4.73
C ASN A 124 -2.22 4.12 -6.23
N SER A 125 -2.02 5.25 -6.91
CA SER A 125 -1.69 5.30 -8.34
C SER A 125 -0.37 4.65 -8.73
N LYS A 126 0.51 4.41 -7.77
CA LYS A 126 1.80 3.73 -7.96
C LYS A 126 1.71 2.21 -7.77
N GLY A 127 0.56 1.71 -7.29
CA GLY A 127 0.33 0.30 -7.00
C GLY A 127 0.67 -0.14 -5.58
N ASN A 128 1.05 0.80 -4.71
CA ASN A 128 1.27 0.50 -3.29
C ASN A 128 -0.07 0.26 -2.60
N LYS A 129 -0.09 -0.65 -1.66
CA LYS A 129 -1.29 -1.08 -0.95
C LYS A 129 -1.15 -0.89 0.55
N GLY A 130 -2.27 -0.60 1.19
CA GLY A 130 -2.43 -0.64 2.63
C GLY A 130 -3.74 -1.34 2.97
N THR A 131 -3.79 -1.98 4.12
CA THR A 131 -4.98 -2.68 4.62
C THR A 131 -5.20 -2.36 6.08
N ASP A 132 -6.48 -2.27 6.45
CA ASP A 132 -6.89 -2.18 7.85
C ASP A 132 -8.16 -2.99 8.08
N GLU A 133 -8.41 -3.42 9.31
CA GLU A 133 -9.51 -4.29 9.67
C GLU A 133 -10.24 -3.75 10.90
N ILE A 134 -11.58 -3.85 10.88
CA ILE A 134 -12.45 -3.43 11.98
C ILE A 134 -13.43 -4.53 12.28
N ASP A 135 -13.58 -4.86 13.55
CA ASP A 135 -14.63 -5.79 14.01
C ASP A 135 -15.91 -5.03 14.33
N VAL A 136 -17.04 -5.55 13.83
CA VAL A 136 -18.38 -5.02 14.05
C VAL A 136 -19.21 -6.10 14.76
N PHE A 137 -19.77 -5.75 15.91
CA PHE A 137 -20.56 -6.66 16.75
C PHE A 137 -22.04 -6.35 16.61
N VAL A 138 -22.78 -7.27 16.02
CA VAL A 138 -24.24 -7.16 15.91
C VAL A 138 -24.89 -8.11 16.89
N GLU A 139 -25.40 -7.58 17.98
CA GLU A 139 -25.97 -8.35 19.10
C GLU A 139 -27.41 -7.92 19.38
N THR A 140 -28.23 -8.86 19.79
CA THR A 140 -29.57 -8.52 20.36
C THR A 140 -29.37 -8.15 21.82
N GLU A 141 -29.86 -7.00 22.23
CA GLU A 141 -29.96 -6.68 23.64
C GLU A 141 -30.93 -7.69 24.30
N GLU A 142 -30.39 -8.63 25.05
CA GLU A 142 -31.19 -9.48 25.93
C GLU A 142 -31.49 -8.69 27.21
N GLU A 143 -32.76 -8.31 27.38
CA GLU A 143 -33.29 -7.79 28.65
C GLU A 143 -33.41 -8.89 29.71
#